data_c47ea34de9094d05928c21b73b39438f
#
_entry.id   c47ea34de9094d05928c21b73b39438f
#
_cell.length_a   1.000
_cell.length_b   1.000
_cell.length_c   1.000
_cell.angle_alpha   90.00
_cell.angle_beta   90.00
_cell.angle_gamma   90.00
#
_symmetry.space_group_name_H-M   'P 1'
#
loop_
_entity.id
_entity.type
_entity.pdbx_description
1 polymer ?
#
loop_
_entity_poly.entity_id
_entity_poly.type
_entity_poly.pdbx_seq_one_letter_code
_entity_poly.pdbx_strand_id
1 'polypeptide(L)'
;VGATVTLTHANETRTVIDKNQQPGWGTDPDDGTKPGGKFIKTGANGEGTDYGTLGTADIGGKLDYKIDIFSATNYQGDKMIKEYIIEDTKGPAVFMYFNTIKVWVNGIELTKGWVEGVDETSDTSHAIGSSTTPATSKDDADWYVENTDNTDSKFSIHINWLKSDGAFKFDNNGKPNVIKITYEGVLKSKGVVYGDNGNLNTATLFVLPNGSTTRAQVGDPSEAKAVTYSAELFKYTTENGVKKSLAGAEFTITREGETAPLAFYPSMTYAGVYYLANDENWNSEHVDHSDPSKKESMKVTTLVTPTDGMIITRGLAGGKYIVTETKAPDGYNKLTASITMPLEQGGNPTAGVNVTDVNKTLAADGSPLSTPVAFQNVHVKEIENNKGTVLPETGGIGTTLFITLGALAVIGTGLF
;
A
#
# COMPACT_ATOMS: atom_id res chain seq x y z
N VAL A 1 7.34 -10.24 38.90
CA VAL A 1 7.30 -9.05 39.77
C VAL A 1 8.74 -8.74 40.11
N GLY A 2 9.35 -7.77 39.39
CA GLY A 2 10.73 -7.36 39.63
C GLY A 2 10.85 -6.54 40.92
N ALA A 3 11.86 -6.84 41.73
CA ALA A 3 12.19 -6.07 42.90
C ALA A 3 13.24 -4.99 42.56
N THR A 4 12.92 -3.75 42.80
CA THR A 4 13.89 -2.66 42.73
C THR A 4 14.66 -2.60 44.04
N VAL A 5 15.97 -2.82 44.02
CA VAL A 5 16.83 -2.67 45.20
C VAL A 5 17.52 -1.31 45.12
N THR A 6 17.24 -0.44 46.07
CA THR A 6 17.92 0.83 46.22
C THR A 6 19.06 0.68 47.20
N LEU A 7 20.30 0.87 46.75
CA LEU A 7 21.48 0.89 47.61
C LEU A 7 21.89 2.35 47.84
N THR A 8 21.87 2.76 49.12
CA THR A 8 22.33 4.09 49.51
C THR A 8 23.73 3.95 50.13
N HIS A 9 24.72 4.53 49.52
CA HIS A 9 26.07 4.61 50.08
C HIS A 9 26.52 6.08 50.16
N ALA A 10 26.71 6.57 51.35
CA ALA A 10 27.37 7.86 51.70
C ALA A 10 27.06 8.99 50.68
N ASN A 11 25.82 9.43 50.52
CA ASN A 11 25.33 10.49 49.65
C ASN A 11 25.07 10.15 48.14
N GLU A 12 25.22 8.91 47.74
CA GLU A 12 24.75 8.47 46.41
C GLU A 12 23.66 7.40 46.54
N THR A 13 22.48 7.70 46.07
CA THR A 13 21.41 6.69 45.90
C THR A 13 21.52 6.11 44.49
N ARG A 14 21.94 4.87 44.38
CA ARG A 14 21.91 4.12 43.13
C ARG A 14 20.72 3.18 43.10
N THR A 15 19.86 3.37 42.17
CA THR A 15 18.81 2.42 41.88
C THR A 15 19.42 1.25 41.10
N VAL A 16 19.52 0.09 41.71
CA VAL A 16 19.93 -1.11 40.99
C VAL A 16 18.71 -1.63 40.24
N ILE A 17 18.76 -1.52 38.92
CA ILE A 17 17.73 -2.09 38.04
C ILE A 17 17.69 -3.60 38.29
N ASP A 18 16.48 -4.13 38.40
CA ASP A 18 16.26 -5.56 38.52
C ASP A 18 16.85 -6.29 37.31
N LYS A 19 17.91 -7.07 37.53
CA LYS A 19 18.57 -7.89 36.51
C LYS A 19 17.64 -8.95 35.88
N ASN A 20 16.45 -9.13 36.43
CA ASN A 20 15.42 -10.03 35.87
C ASN A 20 14.58 -9.34 34.77
N GLN A 21 14.70 -8.02 34.57
CA GLN A 21 14.08 -7.36 33.42
C GLN A 21 14.80 -7.81 32.15
N GLN A 22 14.02 -8.33 31.21
CA GLN A 22 14.52 -8.74 29.91
C GLN A 22 14.18 -7.69 28.86
N PRO A 23 15.12 -7.37 27.95
CA PRO A 23 14.81 -6.51 26.83
C PRO A 23 13.77 -7.19 25.91
N GLY A 24 12.96 -6.40 25.24
CA GLY A 24 11.93 -6.89 24.32
C GLY A 24 11.04 -5.76 23.83
N TRP A 25 10.05 -6.12 23.02
CA TRP A 25 9.08 -5.14 22.51
C TRP A 25 8.31 -4.45 23.65
N GLY A 26 7.89 -5.23 24.65
CA GLY A 26 7.15 -4.71 25.80
C GLY A 26 5.74 -4.23 25.47
N THR A 27 5.17 -3.51 26.42
CA THR A 27 3.83 -2.89 26.29
C THR A 27 3.96 -1.43 26.71
N ASP A 28 3.20 -0.55 26.09
CA ASP A 28 3.17 0.88 26.37
C ASP A 28 2.94 1.12 27.87
N PRO A 29 3.86 1.80 28.58
CA PRO A 29 3.73 2.03 30.01
C PRO A 29 2.54 2.95 30.38
N ASP A 30 2.09 3.78 29.45
CA ASP A 30 0.97 4.71 29.63
C ASP A 30 -0.36 4.10 29.21
N ASP A 31 -0.31 3.12 28.29
CA ASP A 31 -1.47 2.35 27.80
C ASP A 31 -1.12 0.87 27.74
N GLY A 32 -1.32 0.16 28.85
CA GLY A 32 -0.97 -1.25 29.02
C GLY A 32 -1.64 -2.21 28.03
N THR A 33 -2.46 -1.72 27.10
CA THR A 33 -3.09 -2.53 26.05
C THR A 33 -2.34 -2.49 24.71
N LYS A 34 -1.42 -1.52 24.52
CA LYS A 34 -0.67 -1.35 23.28
C LYS A 34 0.67 -2.09 23.31
N PRO A 35 0.83 -3.14 22.50
CA PRO A 35 2.12 -3.84 22.41
C PRO A 35 3.15 -2.96 21.67
N GLY A 36 4.42 -3.18 22.00
CA GLY A 36 5.53 -2.72 21.15
C GLY A 36 5.63 -3.57 19.89
N GLY A 37 6.35 -3.08 18.91
CA GLY A 37 6.54 -3.75 17.63
C GLY A 37 6.66 -2.76 16.46
N LYS A 38 6.45 -3.27 15.27
CA LYS A 38 6.49 -2.52 14.01
C LYS A 38 5.08 -2.25 13.50
N PHE A 39 4.86 -1.03 13.07
CA PHE A 39 3.56 -0.56 12.59
C PHE A 39 3.72 0.26 11.32
N ILE A 40 2.65 0.33 10.52
CA ILE A 40 2.52 1.16 9.33
C ILE A 40 1.25 2.03 9.47
N LYS A 41 1.25 3.24 8.95
CA LYS A 41 0.03 4.05 8.89
C LYS A 41 -1.01 3.43 7.99
N THR A 42 -2.25 3.50 8.43
CA THR A 42 -3.42 3.13 7.66
C THR A 42 -3.86 4.29 6.77
N GLY A 43 -4.53 3.97 5.65
CA GLY A 43 -5.06 4.97 4.72
C GLY A 43 -4.30 5.05 3.39
N ALA A 44 -4.93 5.69 2.41
CA ALA A 44 -4.35 5.87 1.09
C ALA A 44 -3.09 6.75 1.19
N ASN A 45 -2.02 6.33 0.50
CA ASN A 45 -0.75 7.07 0.44
C ASN A 45 -0.09 7.32 1.81
N GLY A 46 -0.38 6.51 2.83
CA GLY A 46 0.20 6.70 4.17
C GLY A 46 -0.34 7.93 4.92
N GLU A 47 -1.40 8.56 4.45
CA GLU A 47 -1.99 9.77 5.05
C GLU A 47 -2.92 9.47 6.24
N GLY A 48 -3.12 8.20 6.57
CA GLY A 48 -3.89 7.80 7.76
C GLY A 48 -3.27 8.33 9.05
N THR A 49 -4.10 8.59 10.05
CA THR A 49 -3.66 9.10 11.36
C THR A 49 -3.20 8.00 12.29
N ASP A 50 -3.69 6.78 12.08
CA ASP A 50 -3.49 5.65 12.97
C ASP A 50 -2.44 4.68 12.43
N TYR A 51 -1.57 4.22 13.33
CA TYR A 51 -0.62 3.16 13.05
C TYR A 51 -1.23 1.79 13.39
N GLY A 52 -1.05 0.82 12.50
CA GLY A 52 -1.48 -0.56 12.68
C GLY A 52 -0.48 -1.54 12.07
N THR A 53 -0.77 -2.81 12.13
CA THR A 53 0.03 -3.85 11.46
C THR A 53 -0.31 -3.98 9.97
N LEU A 54 -1.39 -3.34 9.52
CA LEU A 54 -1.85 -3.30 8.14
C LEU A 54 -2.04 -1.84 7.73
N GLY A 55 -1.41 -1.44 6.64
CA GLY A 55 -1.65 -0.17 5.96
C GLY A 55 -1.99 -0.39 4.50
N THR A 56 -2.59 0.60 3.86
CA THR A 56 -2.92 0.52 2.44
C THR A 56 -2.32 1.70 1.68
N ALA A 57 -1.84 1.44 0.47
CA ALA A 57 -1.23 2.47 -0.37
C ALA A 57 -1.49 2.19 -1.86
N ASP A 58 -1.51 3.26 -2.65
CA ASP A 58 -1.33 3.15 -4.09
C ASP A 58 0.09 2.65 -4.41
N ILE A 59 0.29 2.06 -5.58
CA ILE A 59 1.65 1.94 -6.14
C ILE A 59 2.23 3.35 -6.30
N GLY A 60 3.48 3.54 -5.87
CA GLY A 60 4.11 4.86 -5.78
C GLY A 60 3.67 5.68 -4.56
N GLY A 61 2.77 5.15 -3.74
CA GLY A 61 2.30 5.80 -2.53
C GLY A 61 3.30 5.69 -1.38
N LYS A 62 3.30 6.71 -0.53
CA LYS A 62 4.14 6.80 0.66
C LYS A 62 3.74 5.74 1.70
N LEU A 63 4.75 5.16 2.33
CA LEU A 63 4.62 4.24 3.46
C LEU A 63 5.28 4.89 4.69
N ASP A 64 4.53 5.10 5.75
CA ASP A 64 5.06 5.62 7.02
C ASP A 64 5.15 4.47 8.04
N TYR A 65 6.36 4.14 8.44
CA TYR A 65 6.62 3.09 9.44
C TYR A 65 6.94 3.67 10.81
N LYS A 66 6.57 2.92 11.83
CA LYS A 66 6.90 3.18 13.22
C LYS A 66 7.33 1.89 13.90
N ILE A 67 8.34 1.95 14.74
CA ILE A 67 8.76 0.87 15.63
C ILE A 67 8.74 1.42 17.06
N ASP A 68 8.03 0.74 17.95
CA ASP A 68 7.99 1.04 19.38
C ASP A 68 8.59 -0.12 20.16
N ILE A 69 9.55 0.17 21.05
CA ILE A 69 10.16 -0.77 21.98
C ILE A 69 9.95 -0.20 23.37
N PHE A 70 9.05 -0.80 24.14
CA PHE A 70 8.67 -0.32 25.47
C PHE A 70 9.45 -0.99 26.61
N SER A 71 10.27 -1.99 26.31
CA SER A 71 11.09 -2.69 27.30
C SER A 71 12.57 -2.68 26.91
N ALA A 72 13.12 -1.47 26.71
CA ALA A 72 14.56 -1.30 26.44
C ALA A 72 15.32 -1.20 27.77
N THR A 73 15.74 -2.36 28.29
CA THR A 73 16.50 -2.47 29.55
C THR A 73 17.98 -2.16 29.33
N ASN A 74 18.71 -1.86 30.41
CA ASN A 74 20.15 -1.64 30.37
C ASN A 74 20.98 -2.94 30.46
N TYR A 75 20.34 -4.01 30.86
CA TYR A 75 20.96 -5.32 31.05
C TYR A 75 20.18 -6.43 30.31
N GLN A 76 20.93 -7.43 29.85
CA GLN A 76 20.40 -8.74 29.49
C GLN A 76 21.04 -9.78 30.41
N GLY A 77 20.29 -10.28 31.38
CA GLY A 77 20.88 -11.07 32.46
C GLY A 77 21.90 -10.25 33.27
N ASP A 78 23.13 -10.78 33.40
CA ASP A 78 24.23 -10.11 34.08
C ASP A 78 25.07 -9.17 33.21
N LYS A 79 24.79 -9.11 31.91
CA LYS A 79 25.59 -8.35 30.95
C LYS A 79 24.94 -7.02 30.64
N MET A 80 25.74 -5.95 30.66
CA MET A 80 25.33 -4.65 30.14
C MET A 80 25.07 -4.75 28.64
N ILE A 81 24.02 -4.10 28.17
CA ILE A 81 23.74 -3.98 26.74
C ILE A 81 24.61 -2.86 26.18
N LYS A 82 25.36 -3.17 25.11
CA LYS A 82 26.19 -2.21 24.38
C LYS A 82 25.39 -1.51 23.29
N GLU A 83 24.54 -2.27 22.58
CA GLU A 83 23.74 -1.78 21.48
C GLU A 83 22.37 -2.45 21.45
N TYR A 84 21.35 -1.69 21.03
CA TYR A 84 20.10 -2.21 20.49
C TYR A 84 20.19 -2.23 18.98
N ILE A 85 19.75 -3.32 18.36
CA ILE A 85 19.84 -3.54 16.91
C ILE A 85 18.48 -3.97 16.40
N ILE A 86 17.91 -3.22 15.49
CA ILE A 86 16.67 -3.54 14.82
C ILE A 86 17.02 -3.94 13.38
N GLU A 87 16.99 -5.24 13.10
CA GLU A 87 17.15 -5.75 11.75
C GLU A 87 15.82 -5.70 11.03
N ASP A 88 15.77 -4.98 9.93
CA ASP A 88 14.59 -4.77 9.12
C ASP A 88 14.71 -5.55 7.80
N THR A 89 13.75 -6.42 7.53
CA THR A 89 13.67 -7.23 6.31
C THR A 89 12.44 -6.80 5.53
N LYS A 90 12.65 -6.16 4.40
CA LYS A 90 11.59 -5.64 3.54
C LYS A 90 11.29 -6.56 2.36
N GLY A 91 10.02 -6.65 1.99
CA GLY A 91 9.60 -7.31 0.75
C GLY A 91 10.11 -6.56 -0.49
N PRO A 92 10.14 -7.22 -1.65
CA PRO A 92 10.76 -6.67 -2.87
C PRO A 92 10.10 -5.39 -3.40
N ALA A 93 8.83 -5.18 -3.09
CA ALA A 93 8.11 -3.98 -3.49
C ALA A 93 8.19 -2.82 -2.48
N VAL A 94 8.82 -3.02 -1.32
CA VAL A 94 8.97 -1.98 -0.31
C VAL A 94 10.35 -1.34 -0.47
N PHE A 95 10.36 -0.05 -0.76
CA PHE A 95 11.58 0.74 -0.83
C PHE A 95 11.63 1.72 0.34
N MET A 96 12.80 1.91 0.96
CA MET A 96 12.95 2.70 2.18
C MET A 96 13.80 3.94 1.92
N TYR A 97 13.41 5.05 2.54
CA TYR A 97 14.18 6.29 2.53
C TYR A 97 14.96 6.43 3.84
N PHE A 98 16.22 6.02 3.84
CA PHE A 98 17.07 6.01 5.05
C PHE A 98 17.30 7.38 5.66
N ASN A 99 17.25 8.43 4.84
CA ASN A 99 17.35 9.83 5.29
C ASN A 99 16.17 10.31 6.14
N THR A 100 15.07 9.55 6.15
CA THR A 100 13.86 9.85 6.93
C THR A 100 13.85 9.20 8.30
N ILE A 101 14.85 8.35 8.60
CA ILE A 101 14.93 7.66 9.88
C ILE A 101 15.11 8.65 11.01
N LYS A 102 14.27 8.54 12.02
CA LYS A 102 14.35 9.28 13.28
C LYS A 102 14.26 8.32 14.44
N VAL A 103 15.08 8.53 15.43
CA VAL A 103 15.16 7.68 16.64
C VAL A 103 14.97 8.55 17.87
N TRP A 104 14.10 8.11 18.79
CA TRP A 104 13.87 8.72 20.08
C TRP A 104 14.12 7.69 21.19
N VAL A 105 14.70 8.17 22.30
CA VAL A 105 14.76 7.40 23.55
C VAL A 105 14.14 8.24 24.66
N ASN A 106 13.16 7.67 25.36
CA ASN A 106 12.41 8.35 26.41
C ASN A 106 11.81 9.71 25.97
N GLY A 107 11.35 9.78 24.71
CA GLY A 107 10.76 10.98 24.11
C GLY A 107 11.77 12.02 23.61
N ILE A 108 13.07 11.81 23.79
CA ILE A 108 14.14 12.71 23.31
C ILE A 108 14.68 12.19 21.99
N GLU A 109 14.63 13.03 20.94
CA GLU A 109 15.17 12.69 19.61
C GLU A 109 16.72 12.63 19.66
N LEU A 110 17.27 11.55 19.14
CA LEU A 110 18.70 11.35 18.96
C LEU A 110 19.11 11.98 17.63
N THR A 111 19.74 13.13 17.67
CA THR A 111 20.04 13.94 16.47
C THR A 111 21.33 13.53 15.77
N LYS A 112 22.16 12.68 16.39
CA LYS A 112 23.46 12.28 15.87
C LYS A 112 23.37 10.90 15.21
N GLY A 113 22.93 10.88 13.95
CA GLY A 113 22.77 9.67 13.14
C GLY A 113 23.85 9.51 12.08
N TRP A 114 24.12 8.28 11.65
CA TRP A 114 25.03 7.94 10.56
C TRP A 114 24.50 6.79 9.72
N VAL A 115 24.70 6.86 8.39
CA VAL A 115 24.26 5.82 7.45
C VAL A 115 25.45 5.41 6.58
N GLU A 116 25.83 4.13 6.63
CA GLU A 116 26.95 3.59 5.85
C GLU A 116 26.43 2.96 4.56
N GLY A 117 27.07 3.37 3.45
CA GLY A 117 27.16 2.53 2.24
C GLY A 117 25.86 2.15 1.55
N VAL A 118 24.77 2.86 1.82
CA VAL A 118 23.55 2.66 1.05
C VAL A 118 23.66 3.48 -0.21
N ASP A 119 24.16 2.84 -1.26
CA ASP A 119 24.26 3.45 -2.59
C ASP A 119 22.88 3.48 -3.24
N GLU A 120 22.05 4.42 -2.80
CA GLU A 120 20.82 4.78 -3.52
C GLU A 120 21.16 5.74 -4.66
N THR A 121 21.92 5.24 -5.63
CA THR A 121 22.41 6.03 -6.78
C THR A 121 21.33 6.55 -7.70
N SER A 122 20.06 6.30 -7.43
CA SER A 122 18.97 6.78 -8.30
C SER A 122 18.14 7.93 -7.73
N ASP A 123 18.28 8.29 -6.46
CA ASP A 123 17.58 9.46 -5.90
C ASP A 123 18.51 10.38 -5.09
N THR A 124 19.28 11.19 -5.80
CA THR A 124 20.17 12.21 -5.21
C THR A 124 19.43 13.34 -4.49
N SER A 125 18.09 13.35 -4.51
CA SER A 125 17.28 14.36 -3.83
C SER A 125 17.11 14.09 -2.33
N HIS A 126 17.51 12.91 -1.83
CA HIS A 126 17.32 12.50 -0.45
C HIS A 126 18.65 12.35 0.29
N ALA A 127 19.33 13.46 0.51
CA ALA A 127 20.47 13.51 1.43
C ALA A 127 20.01 13.12 2.85
N ILE A 128 20.83 12.32 3.55
CA ILE A 128 20.63 11.85 4.92
C ILE A 128 19.96 12.93 5.78
N GLY A 129 18.86 12.56 6.43
CA GLY A 129 17.91 13.42 7.08
C GLY A 129 18.51 14.48 7.97
N SER A 130 17.73 15.48 8.26
CA SER A 130 18.04 16.71 8.98
C SER A 130 18.54 16.48 10.43
N SER A 131 19.60 15.71 10.62
CA SER A 131 20.42 15.83 11.82
C SER A 131 21.18 17.15 11.70
N THR A 132 20.96 18.05 12.60
CA THR A 132 21.70 19.32 12.67
C THR A 132 23.20 19.11 12.85
N THR A 133 23.63 17.88 13.14
CA THR A 133 25.04 17.47 13.31
C THR A 133 25.20 16.02 12.89
N PRO A 134 25.42 15.70 11.59
CA PRO A 134 25.66 14.33 11.17
C PRO A 134 26.90 13.76 11.89
N ALA A 135 26.81 12.52 12.33
CA ALA A 135 27.95 11.80 12.86
C ALA A 135 29.03 11.63 11.76
N THR A 136 30.28 11.57 12.15
CA THR A 136 31.41 11.38 11.23
C THR A 136 31.76 9.90 11.04
N SER A 137 31.25 9.03 11.90
CA SER A 137 31.41 7.58 11.86
C SER A 137 30.34 6.91 12.74
N LYS A 138 30.21 5.60 12.64
CA LYS A 138 29.31 4.82 13.51
C LYS A 138 29.71 4.88 15.00
N ASP A 139 30.98 4.99 15.30
CA ASP A 139 31.46 5.09 16.70
C ASP A 139 31.12 6.44 17.35
N ASP A 140 30.98 7.48 16.53
CA ASP A 140 30.61 8.84 16.96
C ASP A 140 29.08 9.04 16.99
N ALA A 141 28.32 8.16 16.38
CA ALA A 141 26.87 8.27 16.26
C ALA A 141 26.14 7.85 17.54
N ASP A 142 24.94 8.40 17.77
CA ASP A 142 24.00 7.86 18.74
C ASP A 142 23.23 6.68 18.16
N TRP A 143 22.97 6.72 16.85
CA TRP A 143 22.42 5.62 16.07
C TRP A 143 23.04 5.61 14.67
N TYR A 144 23.05 4.42 14.04
CA TYR A 144 23.55 4.27 12.68
C TYR A 144 22.80 3.15 11.94
N VAL A 145 22.89 3.18 10.61
CA VAL A 145 22.30 2.16 9.72
C VAL A 145 23.39 1.40 9.01
N GLU A 146 23.27 0.08 8.97
CA GLU A 146 24.08 -0.78 8.15
C GLU A 146 23.17 -1.56 7.17
N ASN A 147 23.60 -1.66 5.90
CA ASN A 147 23.02 -2.60 4.95
C ASN A 147 23.68 -3.96 5.17
N THR A 148 22.93 -4.98 5.57
CA THR A 148 23.49 -6.25 6.07
C THR A 148 23.69 -7.30 5.00
N ASP A 149 23.11 -7.15 3.80
CA ASP A 149 23.16 -8.19 2.75
C ASP A 149 23.51 -7.69 1.35
N ASN A 150 23.77 -6.41 1.15
CA ASN A 150 24.03 -5.77 -0.14
C ASN A 150 22.97 -6.03 -1.23
N THR A 151 21.77 -6.43 -0.83
CA THR A 151 20.68 -6.78 -1.76
C THR A 151 19.47 -5.85 -1.63
N ASP A 152 19.58 -4.78 -0.83
CA ASP A 152 18.50 -3.85 -0.48
C ASP A 152 17.27 -4.49 0.19
N SER A 153 17.35 -5.80 0.51
CA SER A 153 16.26 -6.50 1.18
C SER A 153 16.33 -6.42 2.70
N LYS A 154 17.52 -6.10 3.24
CA LYS A 154 17.78 -6.13 4.68
C LYS A 154 18.74 -5.03 5.12
N PHE A 155 18.35 -4.30 6.16
CA PHE A 155 19.19 -3.32 6.83
C PHE A 155 19.05 -3.42 8.35
N SER A 156 19.99 -2.86 9.09
CA SER A 156 19.93 -2.80 10.54
C SER A 156 20.07 -1.38 11.04
N ILE A 157 19.20 -0.98 11.97
CA ILE A 157 19.30 0.26 12.75
C ILE A 157 19.94 -0.08 14.07
N HIS A 158 21.10 0.46 14.33
CA HIS A 158 21.87 0.28 15.56
C HIS A 158 21.71 1.52 16.45
N ILE A 159 21.49 1.32 17.73
CA ILE A 159 21.43 2.39 18.74
C ILE A 159 22.51 2.12 19.77
N ASN A 160 23.52 3.01 19.80
CA ASN A 160 24.63 2.92 20.74
C ASN A 160 24.15 3.22 22.16
N TRP A 161 24.22 2.21 23.04
CA TRP A 161 23.62 2.25 24.40
C TRP A 161 24.60 2.64 25.50
N LEU A 162 25.91 2.50 25.26
CA LEU A 162 26.97 2.89 26.18
C LEU A 162 27.72 4.14 25.70
N LYS A 163 28.20 4.94 26.66
CA LYS A 163 29.18 6.00 26.43
C LYS A 163 30.58 5.38 26.26
N SER A 164 31.52 6.18 25.80
CA SER A 164 32.92 5.78 25.65
C SER A 164 33.59 5.36 26.97
N ASP A 165 33.13 5.88 28.10
CA ASP A 165 33.57 5.51 29.45
C ASP A 165 32.90 4.25 30.00
N GLY A 166 32.00 3.62 29.23
CA GLY A 166 31.26 2.43 29.60
C GLY A 166 29.99 2.69 30.43
N ALA A 167 29.65 3.94 30.71
CA ALA A 167 28.39 4.28 31.36
C ALA A 167 27.22 4.18 30.39
N PHE A 168 25.99 3.94 30.90
CA PHE A 168 24.79 3.98 30.07
C PHE A 168 24.53 5.41 29.54
N LYS A 169 24.12 5.50 28.28
CA LYS A 169 23.64 6.77 27.70
C LYS A 169 22.27 7.15 28.23
N PHE A 170 21.43 6.14 28.55
CA PHE A 170 20.03 6.31 28.91
C PHE A 170 19.72 5.67 30.24
N ASP A 171 19.05 6.41 31.09
CA ASP A 171 18.52 5.95 32.38
C ASP A 171 17.11 6.52 32.57
N ASN A 172 16.17 5.67 32.92
CA ASN A 172 14.78 6.02 33.13
C ASN A 172 14.35 5.74 34.60
N ASN A 173 15.23 6.13 35.55
CA ASN A 173 14.96 5.99 37.01
C ASN A 173 14.54 4.57 37.42
N GLY A 174 15.23 3.56 36.89
CA GLY A 174 14.97 2.16 37.18
C GLY A 174 13.81 1.54 36.40
N LYS A 175 13.14 2.30 35.54
CA LYS A 175 12.15 1.77 34.60
C LYS A 175 12.83 1.39 33.29
N PRO A 176 12.24 0.49 32.49
CA PRO A 176 12.69 0.29 31.11
C PRO A 176 12.67 1.60 30.32
N ASN A 177 13.64 1.77 29.46
CA ASN A 177 13.62 2.86 28.49
C ASN A 177 12.63 2.56 27.37
N VAL A 178 12.14 3.59 26.73
CA VAL A 178 11.25 3.52 25.57
C VAL A 178 12.01 4.00 24.35
N ILE A 179 12.12 3.15 23.33
CA ILE A 179 12.67 3.52 22.02
C ILE A 179 11.53 3.66 21.03
N LYS A 180 11.53 4.74 20.27
CA LYS A 180 10.65 4.94 19.14
C LYS A 180 11.50 5.23 17.90
N ILE A 181 11.17 4.57 16.80
CA ILE A 181 11.82 4.80 15.50
C ILE A 181 10.71 5.08 14.49
N THR A 182 10.91 6.06 13.62
CA THR A 182 10.04 6.29 12.46
C THR A 182 10.87 6.43 11.21
N TYR A 183 10.33 6.02 10.08
CA TYR A 183 10.93 6.19 8.77
C TYR A 183 9.88 6.07 7.67
N GLU A 184 10.22 6.55 6.50
CA GLU A 184 9.35 6.56 5.34
C GLU A 184 9.85 5.59 4.28
N GLY A 185 8.93 5.15 3.44
CA GLY A 185 9.19 4.33 2.27
C GLY A 185 8.17 4.60 1.18
N VAL A 186 8.27 3.83 0.11
CA VAL A 186 7.33 3.86 -1.01
C VAL A 186 7.03 2.44 -1.48
N LEU A 187 5.80 2.22 -1.94
CA LEU A 187 5.40 0.96 -2.55
C LEU A 187 5.73 0.98 -4.04
N LYS A 188 6.68 0.14 -4.46
CA LYS A 188 7.12 0.00 -5.85
C LYS A 188 6.22 -0.93 -6.65
N SER A 189 6.20 -0.76 -7.97
CA SER A 189 5.51 -1.66 -8.91
C SER A 189 6.23 -3.00 -9.06
N LYS A 190 7.57 -2.98 -8.98
CA LYS A 190 8.39 -4.18 -9.13
C LYS A 190 8.27 -5.08 -7.89
N GLY A 191 7.88 -6.33 -8.13
CA GLY A 191 7.75 -7.33 -7.08
C GLY A 191 6.55 -7.16 -6.16
N VAL A 192 5.60 -6.28 -6.51
CA VAL A 192 4.40 -6.03 -5.72
C VAL A 192 3.48 -7.25 -5.66
N VAL A 193 2.93 -7.49 -4.47
CA VAL A 193 1.87 -8.45 -4.20
C VAL A 193 0.58 -7.68 -3.98
N TYR A 194 -0.42 -7.94 -4.83
CA TYR A 194 -1.74 -7.33 -4.73
C TYR A 194 -2.64 -8.09 -3.76
N GLY A 195 -3.57 -7.37 -3.14
CA GLY A 195 -4.57 -7.94 -2.23
C GLY A 195 -4.02 -8.25 -0.84
N ASP A 196 -4.76 -9.09 -0.12
CA ASP A 196 -4.60 -9.31 1.34
C ASP A 196 -3.25 -9.91 1.77
N ASN A 197 -2.57 -10.64 0.87
CA ASN A 197 -1.23 -11.15 1.15
C ASN A 197 -0.24 -10.00 1.37
N GLY A 198 -0.40 -8.90 0.60
CA GLY A 198 0.32 -7.65 0.78
C GLY A 198 1.84 -7.76 0.71
N ASN A 199 2.49 -6.66 1.03
CA ASN A 199 3.94 -6.50 0.95
C ASN A 199 4.48 -6.34 2.37
N LEU A 200 5.15 -7.38 2.85
CA LEU A 200 5.63 -7.46 4.23
C LEU A 200 6.88 -6.61 4.45
N ASN A 201 6.98 -6.08 5.66
CA ASN A 201 8.19 -5.51 6.20
C ASN A 201 8.31 -5.94 7.66
N THR A 202 9.37 -6.70 7.99
CA THR A 202 9.55 -7.39 9.27
C THR A 202 10.70 -6.79 10.03
N ALA A 203 10.49 -6.43 11.29
CA ALA A 203 11.54 -5.99 12.21
C ALA A 203 11.85 -7.10 13.21
N THR A 204 13.14 -7.41 13.38
CA THR A 204 13.65 -8.32 14.40
C THR A 204 14.54 -7.55 15.37
N LEU A 205 14.24 -7.66 16.66
CA LEU A 205 14.97 -6.96 17.71
C LEU A 205 16.11 -7.82 18.23
N PHE A 206 17.30 -7.25 18.27
CA PHE A 206 18.49 -7.84 18.87
C PHE A 206 19.10 -6.88 19.90
N VAL A 207 19.88 -7.43 20.80
CA VAL A 207 20.81 -6.70 21.65
C VAL A 207 22.22 -7.25 21.46
N LEU A 208 23.21 -6.38 21.58
CA LEU A 208 24.62 -6.76 21.65
C LEU A 208 25.11 -6.56 23.08
N PRO A 209 25.37 -7.62 23.84
CA PRO A 209 25.95 -7.51 25.18
C PRO A 209 27.36 -6.94 25.13
N ASN A 210 27.72 -6.11 26.12
CA ASN A 210 29.05 -5.55 26.25
C ASN A 210 30.10 -6.68 26.41
N GLY A 211 31.20 -6.56 25.67
CA GLY A 211 32.23 -7.59 25.60
C GLY A 211 31.87 -8.82 24.76
N SER A 212 30.71 -8.83 24.08
CA SER A 212 30.31 -9.88 23.14
C SER A 212 30.50 -9.37 21.70
N THR A 213 30.78 -10.30 20.79
CA THR A 213 30.72 -10.09 19.34
C THR A 213 29.47 -10.70 18.73
N THR A 214 28.67 -11.40 19.54
CA THR A 214 27.44 -12.07 19.09
C THR A 214 26.22 -11.35 19.64
N ARG A 215 25.36 -10.91 18.74
CA ARG A 215 24.05 -10.33 19.07
C ARG A 215 23.07 -11.43 19.49
N ALA A 216 22.17 -11.11 20.36
CA ALA A 216 21.11 -12.00 20.85
C ALA A 216 19.74 -11.45 20.42
N GLN A 217 18.91 -12.26 19.78
CA GLN A 217 17.53 -11.90 19.47
C GLN A 217 16.71 -11.83 20.78
N VAL A 218 15.85 -10.82 20.84
CA VAL A 218 14.97 -10.59 22.00
C VAL A 218 13.53 -10.38 21.50
N GLY A 219 12.67 -11.31 21.85
CA GLY A 219 11.29 -11.35 21.35
C GLY A 219 11.16 -11.93 19.93
N ASP A 220 9.93 -12.16 19.53
CA ASP A 220 9.60 -12.62 18.18
C ASP A 220 9.66 -11.46 17.19
N PRO A 221 9.93 -11.72 15.89
CA PRO A 221 9.85 -10.70 14.87
C PRO A 221 8.47 -10.04 14.82
N SER A 222 8.44 -8.75 14.54
CA SER A 222 7.22 -7.96 14.39
C SER A 222 7.05 -7.50 12.95
N GLU A 223 5.84 -7.61 12.43
CA GLU A 223 5.55 -7.40 11.01
C GLU A 223 4.56 -6.26 10.81
N ALA A 224 4.79 -5.47 9.76
CA ALA A 224 3.83 -4.55 9.20
C ALA A 224 3.65 -4.85 7.71
N LYS A 225 2.43 -4.71 7.22
CA LYS A 225 2.05 -5.09 5.87
C LYS A 225 1.49 -3.90 5.12
N ALA A 226 2.06 -3.60 3.95
CA ALA A 226 1.51 -2.65 2.99
C ALA A 226 0.65 -3.38 1.96
N VAL A 227 -0.62 -3.00 1.83
CA VAL A 227 -1.57 -3.61 0.91
C VAL A 227 -1.91 -2.64 -0.22
N THR A 228 -1.94 -3.15 -1.43
CA THR A 228 -2.48 -2.47 -2.62
C THR A 228 -3.37 -3.45 -3.36
N TYR A 229 -4.38 -2.93 -4.05
CA TYR A 229 -5.40 -3.76 -4.66
C TYR A 229 -5.38 -3.70 -6.18
N SER A 230 -5.86 -4.78 -6.78
CA SER A 230 -6.36 -4.81 -8.14
C SER A 230 -7.88 -4.86 -8.08
N ALA A 231 -8.53 -4.03 -8.89
CA ALA A 231 -9.99 -4.05 -9.03
C ALA A 231 -10.37 -4.48 -10.44
N GLU A 232 -11.39 -5.30 -10.54
CA GLU A 232 -11.85 -5.86 -11.79
C GLU A 232 -13.33 -5.58 -12.04
N LEU A 233 -13.66 -5.23 -13.29
CA LEU A 233 -15.01 -5.10 -13.77
C LEU A 233 -15.23 -6.15 -14.85
N PHE A 234 -16.23 -7.00 -14.68
CA PHE A 234 -16.66 -7.93 -15.70
C PHE A 234 -17.97 -7.45 -16.32
N LYS A 235 -17.91 -6.99 -17.56
CA LYS A 235 -19.04 -6.49 -18.33
C LYS A 235 -19.67 -7.60 -19.14
N TYR A 236 -20.98 -7.86 -18.93
CA TYR A 236 -21.68 -8.94 -19.59
C TYR A 236 -23.15 -8.60 -19.86
N THR A 237 -23.78 -9.45 -20.65
CA THR A 237 -25.24 -9.60 -20.79
C THR A 237 -25.62 -11.06 -20.56
N THR A 238 -26.86 -11.32 -20.17
CA THR A 238 -27.37 -12.67 -20.07
C THR A 238 -28.25 -13.02 -21.29
N GLU A 239 -27.84 -14.04 -22.04
CA GLU A 239 -28.63 -14.60 -23.15
C GLU A 239 -28.90 -16.08 -22.90
N ASN A 240 -30.16 -16.45 -22.87
CA ASN A 240 -30.60 -17.81 -22.60
C ASN A 240 -30.00 -18.41 -21.30
N GLY A 241 -29.89 -17.59 -20.27
CA GLY A 241 -29.32 -17.98 -18.97
C GLY A 241 -27.77 -18.06 -18.93
N VAL A 242 -27.09 -17.70 -20.02
CA VAL A 242 -25.62 -17.73 -20.12
C VAL A 242 -25.08 -16.30 -20.17
N LYS A 243 -24.09 -16.02 -19.33
CA LYS A 243 -23.33 -14.73 -19.38
C LYS A 243 -22.47 -14.68 -20.63
N LYS A 244 -22.60 -13.61 -21.39
CA LYS A 244 -21.77 -13.28 -22.55
C LYS A 244 -21.06 -11.97 -22.30
N SER A 245 -19.76 -11.95 -22.45
CA SER A 245 -18.93 -10.73 -22.31
C SER A 245 -19.37 -9.65 -23.29
N LEU A 246 -19.26 -8.40 -22.88
CA LEU A 246 -19.56 -7.22 -23.67
C LEU A 246 -18.33 -6.33 -23.83
N ALA A 247 -17.90 -6.13 -25.07
CA ALA A 247 -16.86 -5.17 -25.45
C ALA A 247 -17.45 -3.78 -25.68
N GLY A 248 -16.61 -2.76 -25.56
CA GLY A 248 -16.94 -1.38 -25.95
C GLY A 248 -17.74 -0.57 -24.92
N ALA A 249 -17.97 -1.10 -23.72
CA ALA A 249 -18.46 -0.29 -22.61
C ALA A 249 -17.35 0.61 -22.08
N GLU A 250 -17.70 1.84 -21.74
CA GLU A 250 -16.75 2.85 -21.23
C GLU A 250 -17.09 3.17 -19.77
N PHE A 251 -16.04 3.19 -18.92
CA PHE A 251 -16.16 3.46 -17.48
C PHE A 251 -15.18 4.52 -17.03
N THR A 252 -15.56 5.26 -16.00
CA THR A 252 -14.65 6.05 -15.17
C THR A 252 -14.66 5.52 -13.75
N ILE A 253 -13.53 5.66 -13.04
CA ILE A 253 -13.40 5.30 -11.63
C ILE A 253 -12.97 6.55 -10.86
N THR A 254 -13.69 6.87 -9.77
CA THR A 254 -13.42 8.02 -8.92
C THR A 254 -13.31 7.53 -7.48
N ARG A 255 -12.45 8.08 -6.65
CA ARG A 255 -12.47 7.80 -5.21
C ARG A 255 -13.71 8.41 -4.57
N GLU A 256 -14.27 7.73 -3.57
CA GLU A 256 -15.38 8.29 -2.80
C GLU A 256 -14.97 9.64 -2.19
N GLY A 257 -15.83 10.66 -2.40
CA GLY A 257 -15.55 12.03 -1.95
C GLY A 257 -14.76 12.90 -2.93
N GLU A 258 -14.16 12.32 -3.96
CA GLU A 258 -13.49 13.06 -5.05
C GLU A 258 -14.46 13.29 -6.22
N THR A 259 -14.18 14.31 -7.02
CA THR A 259 -15.01 14.64 -8.22
C THR A 259 -14.31 14.28 -9.52
N ALA A 260 -12.96 14.26 -9.53
CA ALA A 260 -12.19 13.95 -10.70
C ALA A 260 -11.98 12.43 -10.85
N PRO A 261 -12.18 11.86 -12.05
CA PRO A 261 -11.82 10.48 -12.31
C PRO A 261 -10.32 10.24 -12.17
N LEU A 262 -9.98 9.05 -11.67
CA LEU A 262 -8.60 8.58 -11.65
C LEU A 262 -8.09 8.43 -13.08
N ALA A 263 -6.83 8.77 -13.28
CA ALA A 263 -6.12 8.54 -14.53
C ALA A 263 -5.31 7.24 -14.45
N PHE A 264 -5.19 6.55 -15.58
CA PHE A 264 -4.49 5.28 -15.70
C PHE A 264 -3.60 5.26 -16.93
N TYR A 265 -2.58 4.42 -16.91
CA TYR A 265 -1.83 4.00 -18.08
C TYR A 265 -2.36 2.65 -18.55
N PRO A 266 -2.74 2.50 -19.83
CA PRO A 266 -3.09 1.19 -20.39
C PRO A 266 -1.86 0.28 -20.43
N SER A 267 -2.07 -1.01 -20.16
CA SER A 267 -1.02 -2.02 -20.32
C SER A 267 -0.57 -2.11 -21.76
N MET A 268 0.74 -2.18 -21.98
CA MET A 268 1.28 -2.44 -23.31
C MET A 268 1.11 -3.88 -23.79
N THR A 269 0.74 -4.80 -22.89
CA THR A 269 0.66 -6.23 -23.19
C THR A 269 -0.78 -6.74 -23.24
N TYR A 270 -1.65 -6.26 -22.32
CA TYR A 270 -2.99 -6.84 -22.16
C TYR A 270 -4.08 -5.77 -22.31
N ALA A 271 -4.96 -5.92 -23.28
CA ALA A 271 -6.13 -5.07 -23.43
C ALA A 271 -7.02 -5.14 -22.18
N GLY A 272 -7.54 -3.98 -21.74
CA GLY A 272 -8.39 -3.87 -20.56
C GLY A 272 -7.64 -3.93 -19.23
N VAL A 273 -6.31 -4.04 -19.21
CA VAL A 273 -5.50 -3.89 -18.01
C VAL A 273 -4.93 -2.46 -17.95
N TYR A 274 -5.09 -1.83 -16.80
CA TYR A 274 -4.76 -0.45 -16.56
C TYR A 274 -3.99 -0.29 -15.25
N TYR A 275 -2.97 0.54 -15.23
CA TYR A 275 -2.14 0.85 -14.06
C TYR A 275 -2.39 2.28 -13.62
N LEU A 276 -2.62 2.53 -12.33
CA LEU A 276 -2.84 3.88 -11.81
C LEU A 276 -1.72 4.83 -12.28
N ALA A 277 -2.10 5.98 -12.85
CA ALA A 277 -1.13 6.88 -13.46
C ALA A 277 -0.33 7.65 -12.41
N ASN A 278 0.92 7.25 -12.23
CA ASN A 278 1.95 7.90 -11.41
C ASN A 278 3.34 7.57 -11.96
N ASP A 279 4.37 8.16 -11.37
CA ASP A 279 5.75 8.00 -11.83
C ASP A 279 6.25 6.56 -11.69
N GLU A 280 5.85 5.87 -10.64
CA GLU A 280 6.25 4.50 -10.39
C GLU A 280 5.68 3.54 -11.45
N ASN A 281 4.40 3.65 -11.74
CA ASN A 281 3.77 2.83 -12.78
C ASN A 281 4.21 3.23 -14.19
N TRP A 282 4.50 4.52 -14.43
CA TRP A 282 5.07 4.96 -15.69
C TRP A 282 6.39 4.25 -16.01
N ASN A 283 7.27 4.14 -15.02
CA ASN A 283 8.59 3.52 -15.17
C ASN A 283 8.56 1.98 -15.05
N SER A 284 7.38 1.37 -14.94
CA SER A 284 7.24 -0.07 -14.82
C SER A 284 7.38 -0.77 -16.18
N GLU A 285 7.71 -2.06 -16.15
CA GLU A 285 7.77 -2.93 -17.34
C GLU A 285 6.41 -3.16 -18.02
N HIS A 286 5.32 -2.67 -17.42
CA HIS A 286 3.95 -2.88 -17.89
C HIS A 286 3.41 -1.76 -18.77
N VAL A 287 4.09 -0.61 -18.78
CA VAL A 287 3.70 0.60 -19.50
C VAL A 287 4.75 0.93 -20.56
N ASP A 288 4.33 1.33 -21.75
CA ASP A 288 5.25 1.79 -22.78
C ASP A 288 5.80 3.17 -22.40
N HIS A 289 6.99 3.17 -21.80
CA HIS A 289 7.73 4.38 -21.40
C HIS A 289 8.91 4.68 -22.31
N SER A 290 8.92 4.12 -23.52
CA SER A 290 10.00 4.31 -24.51
C SER A 290 10.17 5.77 -24.95
N ASP A 291 9.09 6.56 -24.87
CA ASP A 291 9.08 7.98 -25.19
C ASP A 291 8.52 8.81 -24.02
N PRO A 292 9.40 9.42 -23.19
CA PRO A 292 8.96 10.20 -22.03
C PRO A 292 8.04 11.40 -22.38
N SER A 293 8.07 11.90 -23.61
CA SER A 293 7.19 13.00 -24.03
C SER A 293 5.72 12.59 -24.12
N LYS A 294 5.43 11.29 -24.21
CA LYS A 294 4.08 10.72 -24.25
C LYS A 294 3.45 10.50 -22.89
N LYS A 295 4.19 10.65 -21.80
CA LYS A 295 3.72 10.35 -20.43
C LYS A 295 2.33 10.93 -20.14
N GLU A 296 2.14 12.21 -20.41
CA GLU A 296 0.85 12.86 -20.14
C GLU A 296 -0.24 12.45 -21.17
N SER A 297 0.10 12.30 -22.43
CA SER A 297 -0.86 11.93 -23.49
C SER A 297 -1.32 10.48 -23.42
N MET A 298 -0.58 9.61 -22.76
CA MET A 298 -0.95 8.19 -22.55
C MET A 298 -1.87 7.98 -21.36
N LYS A 299 -2.07 8.98 -20.50
CA LYS A 299 -3.03 8.91 -19.41
C LYS A 299 -4.45 8.88 -19.94
N VAL A 300 -5.22 7.92 -19.50
CA VAL A 300 -6.64 7.78 -19.81
C VAL A 300 -7.46 7.82 -18.54
N THR A 301 -8.60 8.49 -18.57
CA THR A 301 -9.61 8.46 -17.49
C THR A 301 -10.81 7.58 -17.86
N THR A 302 -10.93 7.25 -19.14
CA THR A 302 -11.98 6.37 -19.66
C THR A 302 -11.39 4.98 -19.92
N LEU A 303 -11.93 3.98 -19.25
CA LEU A 303 -11.54 2.59 -19.36
C LEU A 303 -12.54 1.87 -20.25
N VAL A 304 -12.06 1.12 -21.24
CA VAL A 304 -12.89 0.47 -22.26
C VAL A 304 -12.82 -1.04 -22.10
N THR A 305 -13.99 -1.70 -22.10
CA THR A 305 -14.04 -3.16 -22.04
C THR A 305 -13.59 -3.77 -23.37
N PRO A 306 -12.58 -4.68 -23.33
CA PRO A 306 -12.18 -5.46 -24.49
C PRO A 306 -13.16 -6.60 -24.77
N THR A 307 -12.83 -7.46 -25.73
CA THR A 307 -13.68 -8.58 -26.18
C THR A 307 -14.05 -9.58 -25.09
N ASP A 308 -13.19 -9.76 -24.08
CA ASP A 308 -13.49 -10.60 -22.91
C ASP A 308 -14.35 -9.89 -21.85
N GLY A 309 -14.68 -8.61 -22.05
CA GLY A 309 -15.51 -7.83 -21.14
C GLY A 309 -14.83 -7.41 -19.84
N MET A 310 -13.50 -7.60 -19.70
CA MET A 310 -12.80 -7.46 -18.44
C MET A 310 -11.94 -6.20 -18.40
N ILE A 311 -12.20 -5.34 -17.42
CA ILE A 311 -11.32 -4.25 -17.04
C ILE A 311 -10.64 -4.63 -15.72
N ILE A 312 -9.31 -4.54 -15.67
CA ILE A 312 -8.48 -4.76 -14.48
C ILE A 312 -7.69 -3.51 -14.20
N THR A 313 -7.94 -2.86 -13.07
CA THR A 313 -7.14 -1.71 -12.61
C THR A 313 -6.20 -2.14 -11.51
N ARG A 314 -4.97 -1.65 -11.52
CA ARG A 314 -3.91 -2.08 -10.62
C ARG A 314 -3.28 -0.92 -9.87
N GLY A 315 -2.89 -1.20 -8.62
CA GLY A 315 -2.12 -0.28 -7.79
C GLY A 315 -2.96 0.72 -7.03
N LEU A 316 -4.17 0.32 -6.62
CA LEU A 316 -5.11 1.14 -5.86
C LEU A 316 -4.99 0.86 -4.36
N ALA A 317 -4.94 1.90 -3.55
CA ALA A 317 -5.08 1.81 -2.10
C ALA A 317 -6.46 1.28 -1.72
N GLY A 318 -6.60 0.77 -0.49
CA GLY A 318 -7.91 0.43 0.06
C GLY A 318 -8.80 1.66 0.20
N GLY A 319 -10.09 1.46 0.03
CA GLY A 319 -11.09 2.52 0.12
C GLY A 319 -12.30 2.22 -0.73
N LYS A 320 -13.21 3.17 -0.82
CA LYS A 320 -14.38 3.07 -1.68
C LYS A 320 -14.19 3.82 -2.97
N TYR A 321 -14.56 3.18 -4.06
CA TYR A 321 -14.45 3.73 -5.41
C TYR A 321 -15.82 3.77 -6.05
N ILE A 322 -16.08 4.82 -6.83
CA ILE A 322 -17.30 5.02 -7.58
C ILE A 322 -17.01 4.72 -9.04
N VAL A 323 -17.62 3.65 -9.54
CA VAL A 323 -17.50 3.19 -10.94
C VAL A 323 -18.72 3.70 -11.70
N THR A 324 -18.51 4.50 -12.73
CA THR A 324 -19.57 5.08 -13.55
C THR A 324 -19.46 4.59 -14.99
N GLU A 325 -20.48 3.95 -15.50
CA GLU A 325 -20.58 3.66 -16.93
C GLU A 325 -20.90 4.95 -17.68
N THR A 326 -19.99 5.41 -18.51
CA THR A 326 -20.16 6.64 -19.32
C THR A 326 -20.82 6.34 -20.66
N LYS A 327 -20.55 5.14 -21.20
CA LYS A 327 -21.16 4.65 -22.44
C LYS A 327 -21.41 3.14 -22.34
N ALA A 328 -22.60 2.70 -22.70
CA ALA A 328 -22.91 1.28 -22.88
C ALA A 328 -22.41 0.78 -24.26
N PRO A 329 -22.20 -0.54 -24.42
CA PRO A 329 -22.01 -1.11 -25.76
C PRO A 329 -23.19 -0.83 -26.67
N ASP A 330 -22.95 -0.80 -27.99
CA ASP A 330 -23.99 -0.54 -28.97
C ASP A 330 -25.11 -1.57 -28.88
N GLY A 331 -26.36 -1.10 -28.84
CA GLY A 331 -27.56 -1.94 -28.67
C GLY A 331 -27.93 -2.27 -27.23
N TYR A 332 -27.20 -1.76 -26.24
CA TYR A 332 -27.47 -1.99 -24.83
C TYR A 332 -27.83 -0.68 -24.09
N ASN A 333 -28.61 -0.82 -23.04
CA ASN A 333 -28.98 0.30 -22.17
C ASN A 333 -27.85 0.61 -21.19
N LYS A 334 -27.46 1.88 -21.10
CA LYS A 334 -26.49 2.35 -20.11
C LYS A 334 -27.06 2.21 -18.68
N LEU A 335 -26.19 1.93 -17.71
CA LEU A 335 -26.56 1.97 -16.29
C LEU A 335 -27.09 3.36 -15.91
N THR A 336 -28.15 3.38 -15.12
CA THR A 336 -28.79 4.61 -14.64
C THR A 336 -28.10 5.21 -13.41
N ALA A 337 -27.29 4.40 -12.71
CA ALA A 337 -26.58 4.81 -11.50
C ALA A 337 -25.14 4.27 -11.51
N SER A 338 -24.27 4.99 -10.83
CA SER A 338 -22.90 4.54 -10.55
C SER A 338 -22.90 3.40 -9.52
N ILE A 339 -21.83 2.62 -9.52
CA ILE A 339 -21.63 1.47 -8.65
C ILE A 339 -20.56 1.81 -7.62
N THR A 340 -20.83 1.56 -6.34
CA THR A 340 -19.80 1.63 -5.29
C THR A 340 -19.04 0.31 -5.24
N MET A 341 -17.72 0.40 -5.26
CA MET A 341 -16.79 -0.73 -5.22
C MET A 341 -15.81 -0.54 -4.06
N PRO A 342 -16.02 -1.23 -2.92
CA PRO A 342 -15.06 -1.21 -1.83
C PRO A 342 -13.85 -2.09 -2.16
N LEU A 343 -12.64 -1.57 -1.90
CA LEU A 343 -11.38 -2.31 -1.91
C LEU A 343 -10.91 -2.40 -0.46
N GLU A 344 -11.10 -3.54 0.16
CA GLU A 344 -10.81 -3.75 1.58
C GLU A 344 -10.37 -5.19 1.86
N GLN A 345 -9.72 -5.42 2.97
CA GLN A 345 -9.24 -6.73 3.36
C GLN A 345 -10.42 -7.71 3.49
N GLY A 346 -10.29 -8.90 2.88
CA GLY A 346 -11.36 -9.91 2.84
C GLY A 346 -12.61 -9.49 2.07
N GLY A 347 -12.60 -8.30 1.49
CA GLY A 347 -13.74 -7.75 0.76
C GLY A 347 -13.87 -8.38 -0.64
N ASN A 348 -15.04 -8.90 -0.94
CA ASN A 348 -15.45 -9.18 -2.30
C ASN A 348 -16.63 -8.26 -2.64
N PRO A 349 -16.48 -7.31 -3.58
CA PRO A 349 -17.53 -6.37 -3.92
C PRO A 349 -18.78 -7.01 -4.54
N THR A 350 -18.69 -8.28 -4.92
CA THR A 350 -19.81 -9.05 -5.47
C THR A 350 -20.14 -10.22 -4.57
N ALA A 351 -21.18 -10.09 -3.76
CA ALA A 351 -21.65 -11.19 -2.90
C ALA A 351 -21.93 -12.45 -3.74
N GLY A 352 -21.28 -13.56 -3.39
CA GLY A 352 -21.47 -14.86 -4.04
C GLY A 352 -20.49 -15.21 -5.15
N VAL A 353 -19.55 -14.32 -5.50
CA VAL A 353 -18.47 -14.66 -6.43
C VAL A 353 -17.17 -14.85 -5.64
N ASN A 354 -16.84 -16.10 -5.36
CA ASN A 354 -15.52 -16.50 -4.86
C ASN A 354 -14.56 -16.55 -6.04
N VAL A 355 -14.04 -15.39 -6.46
CA VAL A 355 -12.98 -15.36 -7.46
C VAL A 355 -11.67 -15.07 -6.73
N THR A 356 -10.94 -16.13 -6.45
CA THR A 356 -9.58 -16.05 -5.93
C THR A 356 -8.58 -15.71 -7.03
N ASP A 357 -8.90 -16.12 -8.27
CA ASP A 357 -8.06 -15.92 -9.44
C ASP A 357 -8.90 -15.43 -10.62
N VAL A 358 -8.44 -14.39 -11.28
CA VAL A 358 -9.02 -13.91 -12.54
C VAL A 358 -8.05 -14.24 -13.67
N ASN A 359 -8.58 -14.87 -14.70
CA ASN A 359 -7.78 -15.25 -15.86
C ASN A 359 -8.11 -14.38 -17.07
N LYS A 360 -7.12 -13.74 -17.64
CA LYS A 360 -7.19 -13.20 -18.99
C LYS A 360 -6.99 -14.34 -19.98
N THR A 361 -7.98 -14.57 -20.84
CA THR A 361 -7.97 -15.65 -21.81
C THR A 361 -7.83 -15.16 -23.26
N LEU A 362 -8.03 -13.85 -23.49
CA LEU A 362 -7.95 -13.23 -24.80
C LEU A 362 -6.80 -12.21 -24.87
N ALA A 363 -6.11 -12.19 -25.99
CA ALA A 363 -5.14 -11.18 -26.36
C ALA A 363 -5.83 -9.86 -26.71
N ALA A 364 -5.02 -8.80 -26.95
CA ALA A 364 -5.53 -7.47 -27.31
C ALA A 364 -6.37 -7.46 -28.61
N ASP A 365 -6.09 -8.37 -29.52
CA ASP A 365 -6.80 -8.55 -30.81
C ASP A 365 -8.03 -9.48 -30.70
N GLY A 366 -8.32 -9.96 -29.50
CA GLY A 366 -9.44 -10.88 -29.25
C GLY A 366 -9.14 -12.35 -29.53
N SER A 367 -7.93 -12.71 -29.93
CA SER A 367 -7.53 -14.11 -30.11
C SER A 367 -7.30 -14.80 -28.77
N PRO A 368 -7.51 -16.12 -28.67
CA PRO A 368 -7.21 -16.87 -27.47
C PRO A 368 -5.71 -16.82 -27.12
N LEU A 369 -5.39 -16.56 -25.85
CA LEU A 369 -4.02 -16.71 -25.35
C LEU A 369 -3.66 -18.19 -25.28
N SER A 370 -2.45 -18.55 -25.69
CA SER A 370 -1.93 -19.91 -25.59
C SER A 370 -1.82 -20.39 -24.13
N THR A 371 -1.62 -19.45 -23.20
CA THR A 371 -1.62 -19.68 -21.76
C THR A 371 -2.43 -18.56 -21.11
N PRO A 372 -3.52 -18.87 -20.40
CA PRO A 372 -4.25 -17.86 -19.63
C PRO A 372 -3.35 -17.20 -18.58
N VAL A 373 -3.47 -15.88 -18.43
CA VAL A 373 -2.75 -15.12 -17.40
C VAL A 373 -3.64 -15.01 -16.18
N ALA A 374 -3.19 -15.60 -15.07
CA ALA A 374 -3.87 -15.51 -13.79
C ALA A 374 -3.53 -14.19 -13.06
N PHE A 375 -4.55 -13.56 -12.51
CA PHE A 375 -4.42 -12.39 -11.64
C PHE A 375 -5.03 -12.75 -10.29
N GLN A 376 -4.18 -12.84 -9.26
CA GLN A 376 -4.58 -13.24 -7.91
C GLN A 376 -5.00 -12.03 -7.06
N ASN A 377 -5.87 -12.29 -6.07
CA ASN A 377 -6.29 -11.32 -5.05
C ASN A 377 -6.89 -10.03 -5.63
N VAL A 378 -7.77 -10.15 -6.61
CA VAL A 378 -8.50 -9.05 -7.21
C VAL A 378 -9.92 -8.95 -6.65
N HIS A 379 -10.45 -7.72 -6.56
CA HIS A 379 -11.84 -7.48 -6.26
C HIS A 379 -12.62 -7.41 -7.58
N VAL A 380 -13.61 -8.28 -7.72
CA VAL A 380 -14.38 -8.39 -8.96
C VAL A 380 -15.78 -7.82 -8.79
N LYS A 381 -16.21 -6.98 -9.72
CA LYS A 381 -17.57 -6.49 -9.84
C LYS A 381 -18.15 -6.90 -11.18
N GLU A 382 -19.21 -7.71 -11.14
CA GLU A 382 -19.97 -8.07 -12.32
C GLU A 382 -20.99 -6.98 -12.66
N ILE A 383 -21.04 -6.59 -13.94
CA ILE A 383 -21.86 -5.48 -14.44
C ILE A 383 -22.66 -5.95 -15.65
N GLU A 384 -23.97 -6.14 -15.48
CA GLU A 384 -24.86 -6.56 -16.54
C GLU A 384 -25.46 -5.37 -17.28
N ASN A 385 -25.50 -5.43 -18.63
CA ASN A 385 -26.34 -4.55 -19.44
C ASN A 385 -27.41 -5.37 -20.15
N ASN A 386 -28.62 -4.83 -20.13
CA ASN A 386 -29.74 -5.39 -20.87
C ASN A 386 -29.79 -4.79 -22.27
N LYS A 387 -30.18 -5.59 -23.26
CA LYS A 387 -30.44 -5.08 -24.62
C LYS A 387 -31.44 -3.93 -24.55
N GLY A 388 -31.13 -2.85 -25.24
CA GLY A 388 -32.08 -1.78 -25.46
C GLY A 388 -33.30 -2.32 -26.19
N THR A 389 -34.50 -1.91 -25.78
CA THR A 389 -35.65 -2.09 -26.62
C THR A 389 -35.42 -1.26 -27.86
N VAL A 390 -35.22 -1.89 -29.01
CA VAL A 390 -35.34 -1.21 -30.28
C VAL A 390 -36.75 -0.65 -30.29
N LEU A 391 -36.92 0.64 -30.06
CA LEU A 391 -38.18 1.29 -30.37
C LEU A 391 -38.40 1.00 -31.84
N PRO A 392 -39.56 0.40 -32.22
CA PRO A 392 -39.87 0.24 -33.63
C PRO A 392 -39.66 1.63 -34.27
N GLU A 393 -38.92 1.67 -35.38
CA GLU A 393 -38.78 2.92 -36.14
C GLU A 393 -40.21 3.45 -36.35
N THR A 394 -40.58 4.50 -35.62
CA THR A 394 -41.89 5.13 -35.72
C THR A 394 -42.08 5.85 -37.04
N GLY A 395 -41.19 5.65 -38.00
CA GLY A 395 -41.23 6.09 -39.38
C GLY A 395 -41.80 5.04 -40.37
N GLY A 396 -42.20 3.84 -39.85
CA GLY A 396 -42.81 2.83 -40.71
C GLY A 396 -44.24 3.19 -41.19
N ILE A 397 -44.77 2.35 -42.01
CA ILE A 397 -46.09 2.47 -42.69
C ILE A 397 -47.22 3.06 -41.83
N GLY A 398 -47.17 2.91 -40.52
CA GLY A 398 -48.18 3.44 -39.59
C GLY A 398 -48.17 4.96 -39.51
N THR A 399 -47.00 5.63 -39.50
CA THR A 399 -46.95 7.12 -39.46
C THR A 399 -47.42 7.73 -40.77
N THR A 400 -47.12 7.07 -41.89
CA THR A 400 -47.61 7.48 -43.20
C THR A 400 -49.13 7.30 -43.29
N LEU A 401 -49.66 6.24 -42.71
CA LEU A 401 -51.11 5.97 -42.68
C LEU A 401 -51.87 7.03 -41.82
N PHE A 402 -51.28 7.40 -40.66
CA PHE A 402 -51.92 8.43 -39.79
C PHE A 402 -51.86 9.82 -40.44
N ILE A 403 -50.77 10.16 -41.11
CA ILE A 403 -50.67 11.46 -41.83
C ILE A 403 -51.64 11.52 -42.99
N THR A 404 -51.76 10.43 -43.77
CA THR A 404 -52.70 10.36 -44.90
C THR A 404 -54.17 10.34 -44.49
N LEU A 405 -54.54 9.63 -43.42
CA LEU A 405 -55.87 9.65 -42.87
C LEU A 405 -56.21 10.99 -42.20
N GLY A 406 -55.24 11.62 -41.50
CA GLY A 406 -55.39 12.96 -40.93
C GLY A 406 -55.61 14.03 -41.99
N ALA A 407 -54.85 13.99 -43.11
CA ALA A 407 -54.99 14.92 -44.24
C ALA A 407 -56.33 14.77 -44.95
N LEU A 408 -56.83 13.52 -45.10
CA LEU A 408 -58.16 13.25 -45.68
C LEU A 408 -59.29 13.78 -44.78
N ALA A 409 -59.14 13.66 -43.44
CA ALA A 409 -60.11 14.18 -42.52
C ALA A 409 -60.23 15.72 -42.55
N VAL A 410 -59.07 16.41 -42.71
CA VAL A 410 -59.03 17.90 -42.83
C VAL A 410 -59.68 18.36 -44.14
N ILE A 411 -59.42 17.65 -45.24
CA ILE A 411 -60.05 17.99 -46.54
C ILE A 411 -61.55 17.75 -46.53
N GLY A 412 -62.04 16.68 -45.82
CA GLY A 412 -63.45 16.35 -45.71
C GLY A 412 -64.28 17.31 -44.88
N THR A 413 -63.68 18.04 -43.96
CA THR A 413 -64.41 19.03 -43.09
C THR A 413 -64.39 20.48 -43.63
N GLY A 414 -63.67 20.72 -44.72
CA GLY A 414 -63.56 22.09 -45.30
C GLY A 414 -64.56 22.35 -46.47
N LEU A 415 -65.54 21.47 -46.69
CA LEU A 415 -66.53 21.56 -47.78
C LEU A 415 -67.98 21.55 -47.29
N PHE A 416 -68.26 22.28 -46.18
CA PHE A 416 -69.62 22.64 -45.82
C PHE A 416 -69.64 24.08 -45.30
#